data_4571a39f7c47ae3958f17a081d98eeff
#
_entry.id   4571a39f7c47ae3958f17a081d98eeff
#
_cell.length_a   1.000
_cell.length_b   1.000
_cell.length_c   1.000
_cell.angle_alpha   90.00
_cell.angle_beta   90.00
_cell.angle_gamma   90.00
#
_symmetry.space_group_name_H-M   'P 1'
#
loop_
_entity.id
_entity.type
_entity.pdbx_description
1 polymer ?
#
loop_
_entity_poly.entity_id
_entity_poly.type
_entity_poly.pdbx_seq_one_letter_code
_entity_poly.pdbx_strand_id
1 'polypeptide(L)'
;MKKNRTYYLLGGIILLLVVIRLCSHSEPRQEFTPRDYPDIVRSGILRAVTEYNSISYHVDQDSVSGFDYELLNAFAQSKHLQLEMTPEMSFEERLKGITEGKYDLIATGTVVTTRSKDTLLFTHPLLLSKQILVQRKQEKGKDSLYIHNQLELGGKTLHVVKGSPALLRIHNLINEIADTIYIQEVDQYGPEQLMAMVSGGDIDYAVCDENIAKANIRLYSNLDVNTDISFTQFYAWGVAKHAPVLLDSLNAWLDQYTKSEDYRKLYKKYFH
;
A
#
# COMPACT_ATOMS: atom_id res chain seq x y z
N MET A 1 -63.38 6.66 22.12
CA MET A 1 -62.38 6.45 21.01
C MET A 1 -61.31 7.55 20.88
N LYS A 2 -61.37 8.73 21.49
CA LYS A 2 -60.35 9.77 21.34
C LYS A 2 -59.04 9.56 22.19
N LYS A 3 -59.12 8.83 23.33
CA LYS A 3 -58.01 8.68 24.28
C LYS A 3 -56.84 7.80 23.74
N ASN A 4 -57.13 6.82 22.92
CA ASN A 4 -56.08 5.89 22.39
C ASN A 4 -55.22 6.55 21.29
N ARG A 5 -55.78 7.53 20.56
CA ARG A 5 -55.07 8.20 19.45
C ARG A 5 -53.92 9.07 19.93
N THR A 6 -54.03 9.63 21.16
CA THR A 6 -53.00 10.45 21.82
C THR A 6 -51.80 9.58 22.24
N TYR A 7 -52.02 8.37 22.72
CA TYR A 7 -50.97 7.44 23.12
C TYR A 7 -50.14 6.95 21.95
N TYR A 8 -50.80 6.69 20.79
CA TYR A 8 -50.06 6.32 19.57
C TYR A 8 -49.26 7.45 18.98
N LEU A 9 -49.72 8.70 19.08
CA LEU A 9 -48.97 9.88 18.68
C LEU A 9 -47.74 10.12 19.61
N LEU A 10 -47.93 9.99 20.92
CA LEU A 10 -46.81 10.08 21.86
C LEU A 10 -45.77 8.97 21.65
N GLY A 11 -46.21 7.74 21.43
CA GLY A 11 -45.33 6.62 21.14
C GLY A 11 -44.53 6.82 19.85
N GLY A 12 -45.18 7.37 18.81
CA GLY A 12 -44.54 7.70 17.53
C GLY A 12 -43.47 8.79 17.67
N ILE A 13 -43.77 9.83 18.49
CA ILE A 13 -42.79 10.93 18.77
C ILE A 13 -41.58 10.40 19.56
N ILE A 14 -41.80 9.55 20.56
CA ILE A 14 -40.70 8.95 21.35
C ILE A 14 -39.86 8.06 20.47
N LEU A 15 -40.48 7.23 19.60
CA LEU A 15 -39.73 6.39 18.66
C LEU A 15 -38.92 7.23 17.67
N LEU A 16 -39.49 8.32 17.15
CA LEU A 16 -38.79 9.25 16.27
C LEU A 16 -37.60 9.91 16.96
N LEU A 17 -37.73 10.34 18.21
CA LEU A 17 -36.66 10.94 19.00
C LEU A 17 -35.55 9.94 19.32
N VAL A 18 -35.90 8.66 19.55
CA VAL A 18 -34.91 7.57 19.74
C VAL A 18 -34.16 7.31 18.44
N VAL A 19 -34.84 7.25 17.30
CA VAL A 19 -34.22 7.06 15.98
C VAL A 19 -33.31 8.25 15.64
N ILE A 20 -33.75 9.49 15.89
CA ILE A 20 -32.93 10.69 15.70
C ILE A 20 -31.69 10.64 16.59
N ARG A 21 -31.81 10.22 17.84
CA ARG A 21 -30.69 10.10 18.76
C ARG A 21 -29.71 8.98 18.38
N LEU A 22 -30.20 7.87 17.83
CA LEU A 22 -29.38 6.79 17.29
C LEU A 22 -28.65 7.19 15.99
N CYS A 23 -29.31 7.97 15.13
CA CYS A 23 -28.68 8.52 13.91
C CYS A 23 -27.75 9.69 14.17
N SER A 24 -27.85 10.38 15.34
CA SER A 24 -26.99 11.51 15.70
C SER A 24 -25.74 11.13 16.48
N HIS A 25 -25.47 9.82 16.69
CA HIS A 25 -24.17 9.33 17.12
C HIS A 25 -23.23 9.22 15.90
N SER A 26 -23.03 10.32 15.18
CA SER A 26 -21.79 10.50 14.44
C SER A 26 -20.71 10.69 15.50
N GLU A 27 -19.80 9.73 15.62
CA GLU A 27 -18.59 9.91 16.40
C GLU A 27 -17.97 11.26 16.01
N PRO A 28 -17.48 12.05 16.96
CA PRO A 28 -16.83 13.31 16.63
C PRO A 28 -15.71 13.00 15.65
N ARG A 29 -15.81 13.52 14.43
CA ARG A 29 -14.77 13.38 13.41
C ARG A 29 -13.50 13.93 14.03
N GLN A 30 -12.56 13.08 14.31
CA GLN A 30 -11.28 13.47 14.90
C GLN A 30 -10.61 14.39 13.89
N GLU A 31 -10.58 15.69 14.17
CA GLU A 31 -9.88 16.68 13.33
C GLU A 31 -8.38 16.48 13.53
N PHE A 32 -7.73 15.99 12.49
CA PHE A 32 -6.30 15.92 12.44
C PHE A 32 -5.75 17.23 11.90
N THR A 33 -4.65 17.68 12.47
CA THR A 33 -3.91 18.85 11.98
C THR A 33 -2.62 18.39 11.32
N PRO A 34 -2.32 18.92 10.12
CA PRO A 34 -1.02 18.70 9.51
C PRO A 34 0.13 19.11 10.45
N ARG A 35 1.17 18.28 10.55
CA ARG A 35 2.31 18.47 11.45
C ARG A 35 3.62 18.35 10.68
N ASP A 36 4.66 19.03 11.18
CA ASP A 36 6.04 18.78 10.77
C ASP A 36 6.87 18.26 11.95
N TYR A 37 8.13 17.97 11.74
CA TYR A 37 9.01 17.31 12.71
C TYR A 37 9.01 17.93 14.12
N PRO A 38 9.04 19.28 14.29
CA PRO A 38 8.96 19.87 15.63
C PRO A 38 7.70 19.50 16.41
N ASP A 39 6.55 19.38 15.73
CA ASP A 39 5.29 19.00 16.35
C ASP A 39 5.26 17.50 16.69
N ILE A 40 5.86 16.67 15.83
CA ILE A 40 6.03 15.23 16.05
C ILE A 40 6.89 14.99 17.29
N VAL A 41 8.04 15.68 17.39
CA VAL A 41 8.92 15.59 18.57
C VAL A 41 8.21 16.05 19.84
N ARG A 42 7.44 17.14 19.78
CA ARG A 42 6.68 17.65 20.93
C ARG A 42 5.61 16.66 21.39
N SER A 43 4.95 15.99 20.46
CA SER A 43 3.93 14.95 20.79
C SER A 43 4.55 13.63 21.25
N GLY A 44 5.80 13.35 20.90
CA GLY A 44 6.47 12.08 21.14
C GLY A 44 5.98 10.94 20.25
N ILE A 45 5.10 11.21 19.27
CA ILE A 45 4.45 10.18 18.44
C ILE A 45 4.66 10.48 16.96
N LEU A 46 5.22 9.48 16.23
CA LEU A 46 5.32 9.46 14.78
C LEU A 46 4.20 8.57 14.21
N ARG A 47 3.31 9.15 13.39
CA ARG A 47 2.17 8.45 12.79
C ARG A 47 2.48 8.09 11.34
N ALA A 48 2.56 6.82 11.03
CA ALA A 48 2.81 6.32 9.70
C ALA A 48 1.64 5.48 9.17
N VAL A 49 1.44 5.51 7.87
CA VAL A 49 0.54 4.59 7.17
C VAL A 49 1.35 3.71 6.23
N THR A 50 0.96 2.44 6.12
CA THR A 50 1.67 1.43 5.33
C THR A 50 0.71 0.49 4.63
N GLU A 51 1.21 -0.44 3.84
CA GLU A 51 0.46 -1.59 3.31
C GLU A 51 0.65 -2.82 4.19
N TYR A 52 -0.37 -3.64 4.29
CA TYR A 52 -0.26 -4.96 4.90
C TYR A 52 0.22 -5.96 3.86
N ASN A 53 1.47 -6.34 3.93
CA ASN A 53 2.11 -7.36 3.10
C ASN A 53 3.40 -7.86 3.76
N SER A 54 3.99 -8.94 3.23
CA SER A 54 5.18 -9.60 3.80
C SER A 54 6.45 -8.74 3.81
N ILE A 55 6.49 -7.67 3.03
CA ILE A 55 7.65 -6.76 2.94
C ILE A 55 7.45 -5.52 3.82
N SER A 56 6.30 -4.86 3.74
CA SER A 56 6.10 -3.57 4.40
C SER A 56 5.73 -3.71 5.87
N TYR A 57 4.69 -4.50 6.15
CA TYR A 57 4.12 -4.65 7.49
C TYR A 57 3.25 -5.90 7.55
N HIS A 58 3.50 -6.76 8.49
CA HIS A 58 2.62 -7.90 8.80
C HIS A 58 2.67 -8.27 10.28
N VAL A 59 1.61 -8.90 10.74
CA VAL A 59 1.47 -9.39 12.10
C VAL A 59 1.46 -10.91 12.06
N ASP A 60 2.41 -11.53 12.76
CA ASP A 60 2.46 -12.95 12.97
C ASP A 60 2.31 -13.24 14.47
N GLN A 61 1.19 -13.89 14.83
CA GLN A 61 0.77 -14.05 16.21
C GLN A 61 0.72 -12.71 16.96
N ASP A 62 1.64 -12.47 17.91
CA ASP A 62 1.72 -11.23 18.70
C ASP A 62 2.91 -10.34 18.26
N SER A 63 3.62 -10.68 17.18
CA SER A 63 4.78 -9.94 16.72
C SER A 63 4.49 -9.18 15.42
N VAL A 64 4.90 -7.90 15.40
CA VAL A 64 4.85 -7.06 14.20
C VAL A 64 6.21 -7.14 13.52
N SER A 65 6.20 -7.35 12.21
CA SER A 65 7.40 -7.38 11.37
C SER A 65 7.13 -6.78 9.99
N GLY A 66 8.19 -6.57 9.23
CA GLY A 66 8.18 -5.96 7.91
C GLY A 66 9.36 -5.01 7.75
N PHE A 67 9.93 -4.93 6.56
CA PHE A 67 11.09 -4.08 6.29
C PHE A 67 10.79 -2.61 6.59
N ASP A 68 9.68 -2.09 6.07
CA ASP A 68 9.31 -0.69 6.27
C ASP A 68 9.00 -0.40 7.75
N TYR A 69 8.32 -1.34 8.42
CA TYR A 69 8.05 -1.21 9.85
C TYR A 69 9.33 -1.20 10.66
N GLU A 70 10.21 -2.18 10.49
CA GLU A 70 11.43 -2.32 11.30
C GLU A 70 12.40 -1.15 11.03
N LEU A 71 12.51 -0.71 9.78
CA LEU A 71 13.35 0.43 9.40
C LEU A 71 12.83 1.74 10.03
N LEU A 72 11.52 2.01 9.92
CA LEU A 72 10.95 3.21 10.51
C LEU A 72 10.92 3.17 12.04
N ASN A 73 10.74 1.99 12.63
CA ASN A 73 10.83 1.82 14.07
C ASN A 73 12.26 2.12 14.60
N ALA A 74 13.29 1.73 13.86
CA ALA A 74 14.67 2.08 14.19
C ALA A 74 14.89 3.62 14.15
N PHE A 75 14.32 4.31 13.16
CA PHE A 75 14.31 5.78 13.15
C PHE A 75 13.60 6.35 14.37
N ALA A 76 12.37 5.92 14.63
CA ALA A 76 11.56 6.41 15.76
C ALA A 76 12.29 6.23 17.09
N GLN A 77 12.86 5.04 17.33
CA GLN A 77 13.66 4.77 18.53
C GLN A 77 14.89 5.68 18.63
N SER A 78 15.58 5.94 17.52
CA SER A 78 16.74 6.84 17.51
C SER A 78 16.40 8.29 17.87
N LYS A 79 15.13 8.66 17.72
CA LYS A 79 14.59 10.00 18.03
C LYS A 79 13.74 10.03 19.31
N HIS A 80 13.69 8.92 20.06
CA HIS A 80 12.86 8.76 21.25
C HIS A 80 11.36 9.01 20.98
N LEU A 81 10.89 8.58 19.80
CA LEU A 81 9.49 8.67 19.38
C LEU A 81 8.81 7.30 19.52
N GLN A 82 7.53 7.32 19.86
CA GLN A 82 6.65 6.16 19.70
C GLN A 82 6.20 6.10 18.24
N LEU A 83 6.34 4.93 17.60
CA LEU A 83 5.81 4.70 16.26
C LEU A 83 4.37 4.17 16.36
N GLU A 84 3.44 4.88 15.73
CA GLU A 84 2.09 4.40 15.43
C GLU A 84 1.99 4.11 13.94
N MET A 85 1.95 2.84 13.55
CA MET A 85 1.85 2.43 12.16
C MET A 85 0.49 1.79 11.89
N THR A 86 -0.24 2.35 10.94
CA THR A 86 -1.59 1.91 10.54
C THR A 86 -1.52 1.25 9.18
N PRO A 87 -1.94 -0.02 9.03
CA PRO A 87 -2.10 -0.62 7.71
C PRO A 87 -3.34 -0.07 7.02
N GLU A 88 -3.18 0.37 5.77
CA GLU A 88 -4.24 0.83 4.87
C GLU A 88 -3.93 0.35 3.44
N MET A 89 -4.80 -0.46 2.87
CA MET A 89 -4.57 -1.07 1.56
C MET A 89 -4.81 -0.10 0.40
N SER A 90 -5.75 0.84 0.56
CA SER A 90 -6.07 1.82 -0.45
C SER A 90 -5.01 2.92 -0.55
N PHE A 91 -4.37 3.04 -1.71
CA PHE A 91 -3.41 4.12 -1.97
C PHE A 91 -4.08 5.51 -1.85
N GLU A 92 -5.33 5.63 -2.29
CA GLU A 92 -6.09 6.88 -2.22
C GLU A 92 -6.37 7.30 -0.78
N GLU A 93 -6.74 6.36 0.10
CA GLU A 93 -6.98 6.64 1.52
C GLU A 93 -5.66 6.95 2.26
N ARG A 94 -4.53 6.33 1.87
CA ARG A 94 -3.21 6.73 2.38
C ARG A 94 -2.87 8.17 2.03
N LEU A 95 -3.04 8.57 0.76
CA LEU A 95 -2.80 9.95 0.31
C LEU A 95 -3.74 10.95 0.99
N LYS A 96 -5.01 10.61 1.13
CA LYS A 96 -5.99 11.44 1.83
C LYS A 96 -5.60 11.62 3.29
N GLY A 97 -5.22 10.53 3.98
CA GLY A 97 -4.79 10.60 5.37
C GLY A 97 -3.55 11.48 5.58
N ILE A 98 -2.60 11.48 4.64
CA ILE A 98 -1.46 12.42 4.62
C ILE A 98 -1.94 13.86 4.46
N THR A 99 -2.81 14.11 3.49
CA THR A 99 -3.30 15.47 3.19
C THR A 99 -4.11 16.06 4.36
N GLU A 100 -4.92 15.23 5.01
CA GLU A 100 -5.73 15.61 6.17
C GLU A 100 -4.92 15.69 7.48
N GLY A 101 -3.63 15.30 7.46
CA GLY A 101 -2.77 15.31 8.66
C GLY A 101 -3.03 14.16 9.64
N LYS A 102 -3.76 13.13 9.22
CA LYS A 102 -3.96 11.89 9.99
C LYS A 102 -2.64 11.14 10.15
N TYR A 103 -1.83 11.11 9.12
CA TYR A 103 -0.50 10.50 9.08
C TYR A 103 0.57 11.52 8.74
N ASP A 104 1.79 11.29 9.20
CA ASP A 104 2.95 12.12 8.94
C ASP A 104 3.71 11.66 7.68
N LEU A 105 3.70 10.33 7.42
CA LEU A 105 4.34 9.73 6.25
C LEU A 105 3.68 8.42 5.81
N ILE A 106 3.91 8.07 4.54
CA ILE A 106 3.61 6.75 3.96
C ILE A 106 4.88 5.92 4.03
N ALA A 107 4.89 4.89 4.87
CA ALA A 107 6.00 3.98 5.04
C ALA A 107 5.72 2.66 4.30
N THR A 108 5.72 2.71 3.00
CA THR A 108 5.71 1.58 2.08
C THR A 108 6.45 1.96 0.81
N GLY A 109 6.95 0.98 0.08
CA GLY A 109 7.66 1.21 -1.17
C GLY A 109 6.81 1.93 -2.20
N THR A 110 6.83 3.27 -2.20
CA THR A 110 6.09 4.09 -3.15
C THR A 110 6.98 4.45 -4.34
N VAL A 111 6.48 4.19 -5.56
CA VAL A 111 7.18 4.54 -6.79
C VAL A 111 7.26 6.06 -6.95
N VAL A 112 8.48 6.56 -7.14
CA VAL A 112 8.74 7.98 -7.33
C VAL A 112 8.46 8.36 -8.78
N THR A 113 7.29 8.95 -9.03
CA THR A 113 6.86 9.46 -10.35
C THR A 113 6.66 10.96 -10.32
N THR A 114 6.57 11.60 -11.48
CA THR A 114 6.22 13.04 -11.58
C THR A 114 4.89 13.31 -10.87
N ARG A 115 3.87 12.48 -11.11
CA ARG A 115 2.54 12.64 -10.51
C ARG A 115 2.56 12.49 -8.98
N SER A 116 3.30 11.50 -8.44
CA SER A 116 3.38 11.32 -6.99
C SER A 116 4.13 12.46 -6.30
N LYS A 117 5.11 13.08 -6.99
CA LYS A 117 5.80 14.29 -6.53
C LYS A 117 4.93 15.54 -6.43
N ASP A 118 3.78 15.56 -7.11
CA ASP A 118 2.84 16.68 -6.96
C ASP A 118 2.17 16.70 -5.58
N THR A 119 2.04 15.53 -4.95
CA THR A 119 1.34 15.36 -3.66
C THR A 119 2.28 15.11 -2.49
N LEU A 120 3.41 14.43 -2.73
CA LEU A 120 4.35 13.99 -1.71
C LEU A 120 5.74 14.58 -1.92
N LEU A 121 6.49 14.72 -0.83
CA LEU A 121 7.95 14.74 -0.81
C LEU A 121 8.43 13.29 -0.64
N PHE A 122 9.62 12.96 -1.14
CA PHE A 122 10.15 11.61 -1.07
C PHE A 122 11.48 11.55 -0.34
N THR A 123 11.65 10.53 0.49
CA THR A 123 12.96 10.22 1.08
C THR A 123 13.96 9.86 -0.02
N HIS A 124 15.23 9.77 0.35
CA HIS A 124 16.22 9.07 -0.48
C HIS A 124 15.70 7.66 -0.80
N PRO A 125 15.99 7.12 -2.00
CA PRO A 125 15.55 5.79 -2.37
C PRO A 125 16.00 4.75 -1.36
N LEU A 126 15.07 3.91 -0.93
CA LEU A 126 15.33 2.83 0.01
C LEU A 126 15.71 1.54 -0.71
N LEU A 127 15.10 1.32 -1.88
CA LEU A 127 15.37 0.15 -2.69
C LEU A 127 15.03 0.40 -4.16
N LEU A 128 15.49 -0.51 -5.00
CA LEU A 128 15.13 -0.59 -6.41
C LEU A 128 14.19 -1.78 -6.59
N SER A 129 13.10 -1.58 -7.32
CA SER A 129 12.17 -2.64 -7.69
C SER A 129 11.53 -2.35 -9.04
N LYS A 130 10.74 -3.28 -9.52
CA LYS A 130 9.97 -3.16 -10.75
C LYS A 130 8.64 -3.88 -10.62
N GLN A 131 7.73 -3.62 -11.54
CA GLN A 131 6.50 -4.37 -11.66
C GLN A 131 6.74 -5.58 -12.57
N ILE A 132 6.23 -6.72 -12.17
CA ILE A 132 6.37 -7.99 -12.88
C ILE A 132 5.01 -8.65 -13.09
N LEU A 133 4.96 -9.52 -14.09
CA LEU A 133 3.83 -10.40 -14.35
C LEU A 133 3.92 -11.62 -13.44
N VAL A 134 2.83 -11.93 -12.78
CA VAL A 134 2.61 -13.21 -12.09
C VAL A 134 1.73 -14.06 -13.00
N GLN A 135 2.21 -15.22 -13.38
CA GLN A 135 1.50 -16.18 -14.21
C GLN A 135 1.82 -17.61 -13.78
N ARG A 136 1.04 -18.58 -14.23
CA ARG A 136 1.40 -19.99 -14.03
C ARG A 136 2.57 -20.38 -14.93
N LYS A 137 3.41 -21.29 -14.47
CA LYS A 137 4.51 -21.86 -15.28
C LYS A 137 3.98 -22.46 -16.57
N GLN A 138 4.80 -22.38 -17.59
CA GLN A 138 4.49 -22.97 -18.90
C GLN A 138 4.22 -24.48 -18.77
N GLU A 139 3.07 -24.90 -19.28
CA GLU A 139 2.69 -26.31 -19.37
C GLU A 139 2.79 -26.78 -20.81
N LYS A 140 3.28 -28.02 -21.01
CA LYS A 140 3.33 -28.61 -22.33
C LYS A 140 1.94 -28.65 -22.98
N GLY A 141 1.81 -28.07 -24.17
CA GLY A 141 0.57 -28.02 -24.95
C GLY A 141 -0.36 -26.85 -24.58
N LYS A 142 0.04 -25.92 -23.68
CA LYS A 142 -0.69 -24.71 -23.32
C LYS A 142 0.15 -23.45 -23.56
N ASP A 143 1.00 -23.45 -24.58
CA ASP A 143 1.92 -22.33 -24.84
C ASP A 143 1.23 -20.99 -25.09
N SER A 144 -0.01 -21.01 -25.59
CA SER A 144 -0.78 -19.79 -25.87
C SER A 144 -1.19 -18.98 -24.62
N LEU A 145 -1.09 -19.57 -23.44
CA LEU A 145 -1.40 -18.89 -22.17
C LEU A 145 -0.15 -18.35 -21.48
N TYR A 146 1.04 -18.83 -21.85
CA TYR A 146 2.27 -18.37 -21.21
C TYR A 146 2.83 -17.14 -21.94
N ILE A 147 3.14 -16.08 -21.20
CA ILE A 147 3.64 -14.79 -21.70
C ILE A 147 5.15 -14.73 -21.49
N HIS A 148 5.91 -14.67 -22.56
CA HIS A 148 7.37 -14.58 -22.52
C HIS A 148 7.87 -13.15 -22.41
N ASN A 149 7.12 -12.18 -22.95
CA ASN A 149 7.50 -10.77 -22.96
C ASN A 149 6.26 -9.87 -23.06
N GLN A 150 6.48 -8.58 -22.83
CA GLN A 150 5.40 -7.56 -22.78
C GLN A 150 4.57 -7.47 -24.07
N LEU A 151 5.14 -7.79 -25.25
CA LEU A 151 4.44 -7.69 -26.53
C LEU A 151 3.31 -8.73 -26.69
N GLU A 152 3.35 -9.80 -25.90
CA GLU A 152 2.35 -10.86 -25.91
C GLU A 152 1.15 -10.57 -24.99
N LEU A 153 1.12 -9.39 -24.33
CA LEU A 153 0.05 -8.97 -23.45
C LEU A 153 -1.20 -8.50 -24.18
N GLY A 154 -1.14 -8.29 -25.49
CA GLY A 154 -2.29 -7.94 -26.32
C GLY A 154 -3.44 -8.94 -26.15
N GLY A 155 -4.65 -8.43 -25.94
CA GLY A 155 -5.86 -9.23 -25.71
C GLY A 155 -5.94 -9.92 -24.33
N LYS A 156 -4.96 -9.74 -23.43
CA LYS A 156 -4.94 -10.37 -22.11
C LYS A 156 -5.60 -9.48 -21.05
N THR A 157 -6.14 -10.12 -20.00
CA THR A 157 -6.66 -9.42 -18.83
C THR A 157 -5.66 -9.46 -17.69
N LEU A 158 -5.16 -8.30 -17.27
CA LEU A 158 -4.24 -8.16 -16.14
C LEU A 158 -5.01 -7.71 -14.90
N HIS A 159 -4.89 -8.49 -13.82
CA HIS A 159 -5.44 -8.14 -12.51
C HIS A 159 -4.40 -7.35 -11.72
N VAL A 160 -4.80 -6.22 -11.18
CA VAL A 160 -3.94 -5.33 -10.38
C VAL A 160 -4.68 -4.85 -9.15
N VAL A 161 -3.95 -4.56 -8.09
CA VAL A 161 -4.53 -3.88 -6.93
C VAL A 161 -4.95 -2.47 -7.37
N LYS A 162 -6.15 -2.06 -6.98
CA LYS A 162 -6.70 -0.74 -7.32
C LYS A 162 -5.77 0.38 -6.88
N GLY A 163 -5.59 1.36 -7.77
CA GLY A 163 -4.67 2.46 -7.54
C GLY A 163 -3.19 2.08 -7.56
N SER A 164 -2.84 0.85 -7.92
CA SER A 164 -1.45 0.40 -8.04
C SER A 164 -0.64 1.28 -9.00
N PRO A 165 0.63 1.57 -8.69
CA PRO A 165 1.55 2.23 -9.63
C PRO A 165 1.70 1.50 -10.98
N ALA A 166 1.41 0.19 -11.00
CA ALA A 166 1.42 -0.62 -12.24
C ALA A 166 0.43 -0.10 -13.29
N LEU A 167 -0.69 0.50 -12.89
CA LEU A 167 -1.71 1.03 -13.82
C LEU A 167 -1.12 1.98 -14.85
N LEU A 168 -0.30 2.95 -14.40
CA LEU A 168 0.35 3.90 -15.31
C LEU A 168 1.23 3.17 -16.33
N ARG A 169 1.97 2.17 -15.90
CA ARG A 169 2.84 1.39 -16.81
C ARG A 169 2.02 0.56 -17.80
N ILE A 170 0.95 -0.10 -17.35
CA ILE A 170 0.10 -0.89 -18.23
C ILE A 170 -0.57 0.01 -19.28
N HIS A 171 -1.06 1.18 -18.91
CA HIS A 171 -1.59 2.15 -19.87
C HIS A 171 -0.55 2.59 -20.92
N ASN A 172 0.71 2.79 -20.51
CA ASN A 172 1.79 3.08 -21.45
C ASN A 172 2.06 1.90 -22.38
N LEU A 173 2.05 0.66 -21.86
CA LEU A 173 2.22 -0.56 -22.66
C LEU A 173 1.14 -0.72 -23.72
N ILE A 174 -0.13 -0.43 -23.40
CA ILE A 174 -1.23 -0.45 -24.39
C ILE A 174 -0.87 0.44 -25.60
N ASN A 175 -0.34 1.63 -25.35
CA ASN A 175 0.07 2.53 -26.42
C ASN A 175 1.33 2.03 -27.18
N GLU A 176 2.30 1.46 -26.45
CA GLU A 176 3.56 0.96 -27.02
C GLU A 176 3.36 -0.27 -27.94
N ILE A 177 2.50 -1.21 -27.53
CA ILE A 177 2.23 -2.42 -28.31
C ILE A 177 1.15 -2.23 -29.38
N ALA A 178 0.45 -1.09 -29.37
CA ALA A 178 -0.67 -0.78 -30.27
C ALA A 178 -1.77 -1.86 -30.25
N ASP A 179 -2.01 -2.48 -29.10
CA ASP A 179 -3.03 -3.49 -28.86
C ASP A 179 -3.68 -3.29 -27.49
N THR A 180 -4.86 -3.88 -27.28
CA THR A 180 -5.63 -3.71 -26.04
C THR A 180 -5.14 -4.67 -24.97
N ILE A 181 -4.81 -4.14 -23.79
CA ILE A 181 -4.67 -4.91 -22.55
C ILE A 181 -5.88 -4.59 -21.69
N TYR A 182 -6.63 -5.60 -21.28
CA TYR A 182 -7.76 -5.43 -20.37
C TYR A 182 -7.24 -5.34 -18.94
N ILE A 183 -7.67 -4.31 -18.20
CA ILE A 183 -7.25 -4.08 -16.81
C ILE A 183 -8.44 -4.38 -15.90
N GLN A 184 -8.23 -5.28 -14.95
CA GLN A 184 -9.18 -5.56 -13.87
C GLN A 184 -8.58 -5.09 -12.55
N GLU A 185 -9.06 -3.97 -12.04
CA GLU A 185 -8.69 -3.49 -10.72
C GLU A 185 -9.43 -4.26 -9.63
N VAL A 186 -8.70 -4.63 -8.57
CA VAL A 186 -9.21 -5.41 -7.44
C VAL A 186 -9.05 -4.60 -6.16
N ASP A 187 -10.18 -4.30 -5.49
CA ASP A 187 -10.21 -3.47 -4.28
C ASP A 187 -9.96 -4.23 -2.98
N GLN A 188 -10.36 -5.51 -2.94
CA GLN A 188 -10.47 -6.26 -1.69
C GLN A 188 -9.20 -7.05 -1.36
N TYR A 189 -8.30 -7.20 -2.32
CA TYR A 189 -7.15 -8.09 -2.21
C TYR A 189 -5.85 -7.34 -2.49
N GLY A 190 -4.83 -7.65 -1.69
CA GLY A 190 -3.46 -7.21 -1.94
C GLY A 190 -2.74 -8.08 -2.98
N PRO A 191 -1.49 -7.74 -3.31
CA PRO A 191 -0.72 -8.44 -4.34
C PRO A 191 -0.51 -9.93 -4.03
N GLU A 192 -0.38 -10.31 -2.77
CA GLU A 192 -0.18 -11.71 -2.33
C GLU A 192 -1.43 -12.57 -2.57
N GLN A 193 -2.63 -12.01 -2.35
CA GLN A 193 -3.88 -12.68 -2.66
C GLN A 193 -4.07 -12.83 -4.17
N LEU A 194 -3.66 -11.85 -4.98
CA LEU A 194 -3.66 -11.99 -6.43
C LEU A 194 -2.72 -13.12 -6.89
N MET A 195 -1.54 -13.28 -6.25
CA MET A 195 -0.65 -14.43 -6.50
C MET A 195 -1.34 -15.76 -6.18
N ALA A 196 -2.06 -15.84 -5.06
CA ALA A 196 -2.83 -17.03 -4.69
C ALA A 196 -3.90 -17.36 -5.73
N MET A 197 -4.64 -16.35 -6.22
CA MET A 197 -5.67 -16.52 -7.25
C MET A 197 -5.08 -17.00 -8.58
N VAL A 198 -3.91 -16.48 -8.98
CA VAL A 198 -3.20 -17.01 -10.18
C VAL A 198 -2.78 -18.45 -9.97
N SER A 199 -2.25 -18.78 -8.80
CA SER A 199 -1.83 -20.16 -8.47
C SER A 199 -3.01 -21.12 -8.46
N GLY A 200 -4.17 -20.70 -7.93
CA GLY A 200 -5.41 -21.47 -7.91
C GLY A 200 -6.08 -21.62 -9.27
N GLY A 201 -5.75 -20.77 -10.23
CA GLY A 201 -6.37 -20.74 -11.55
C GLY A 201 -7.64 -19.92 -11.65
N ASP A 202 -7.96 -19.15 -10.62
CA ASP A 202 -9.12 -18.24 -10.62
C ASP A 202 -8.92 -17.08 -11.59
N ILE A 203 -7.68 -16.65 -11.77
CA ILE A 203 -7.25 -15.65 -12.75
C ILE A 203 -5.99 -16.15 -13.47
N ASP A 204 -5.72 -15.63 -14.67
CA ASP A 204 -4.55 -16.06 -15.44
C ASP A 204 -3.31 -15.20 -15.17
N TYR A 205 -3.51 -13.88 -15.01
CA TYR A 205 -2.41 -12.93 -14.89
C TYR A 205 -2.69 -11.89 -13.80
N ALA A 206 -1.67 -11.64 -12.99
CA ALA A 206 -1.64 -10.49 -12.07
C ALA A 206 -0.35 -9.70 -12.26
N VAL A 207 -0.37 -8.43 -11.87
CA VAL A 207 0.82 -7.59 -11.83
C VAL A 207 1.07 -7.15 -10.40
N CYS A 208 2.29 -7.36 -9.93
CA CYS A 208 2.70 -6.93 -8.60
C CYS A 208 4.16 -6.47 -8.55
N ASP A 209 4.57 -5.97 -7.42
CA ASP A 209 5.97 -5.61 -7.16
C ASP A 209 6.86 -6.85 -7.08
N GLU A 210 8.05 -6.77 -7.70
CA GLU A 210 9.01 -7.86 -7.77
C GLU A 210 9.42 -8.36 -6.38
N ASN A 211 9.63 -7.44 -5.41
CA ASN A 211 10.05 -7.82 -4.07
C ASN A 211 8.98 -8.64 -3.35
N ILE A 212 7.71 -8.23 -3.47
CA ILE A 212 6.59 -8.98 -2.90
C ILE A 212 6.47 -10.36 -3.56
N ALA A 213 6.55 -10.40 -4.88
CA ALA A 213 6.47 -11.66 -5.60
C ALA A 213 7.61 -12.62 -5.23
N LYS A 214 8.85 -12.13 -5.16
CA LYS A 214 10.02 -12.94 -4.77
C LYS A 214 9.95 -13.42 -3.32
N ALA A 215 9.43 -12.62 -2.41
CA ALA A 215 9.24 -13.03 -1.02
C ALA A 215 8.25 -14.21 -0.90
N ASN A 216 7.24 -14.23 -1.77
CA ASN A 216 6.12 -15.18 -1.69
C ASN A 216 6.21 -16.36 -2.67
N ILE A 217 7.09 -16.32 -3.68
CA ILE A 217 7.13 -17.34 -4.74
C ILE A 217 7.37 -18.76 -4.22
N ARG A 218 8.06 -18.90 -3.08
CA ARG A 218 8.32 -20.21 -2.47
C ARG A 218 7.04 -20.92 -2.00
N LEU A 219 5.96 -20.16 -1.78
CA LEU A 219 4.65 -20.71 -1.40
C LEU A 219 3.90 -21.29 -2.62
N TYR A 220 4.32 -20.95 -3.84
CA TYR A 220 3.60 -21.27 -5.08
C TYR A 220 4.53 -21.89 -6.12
N SER A 221 4.70 -23.22 -6.04
CA SER A 221 5.62 -23.94 -6.94
C SER A 221 5.24 -23.91 -8.42
N ASN A 222 3.98 -23.60 -8.73
CA ASN A 222 3.41 -23.53 -10.07
C ASN A 222 3.42 -22.12 -10.69
N LEU A 223 3.88 -21.09 -9.96
CA LEU A 223 3.97 -19.74 -10.50
C LEU A 223 5.33 -19.44 -11.15
N ASP A 224 5.27 -18.55 -12.14
CA ASP A 224 6.39 -17.84 -12.75
C ASP A 224 6.25 -16.34 -12.55
N VAL A 225 7.36 -15.66 -12.27
CA VAL A 225 7.45 -14.23 -11.94
C VAL A 225 8.62 -13.57 -12.67
N ASN A 226 9.03 -14.12 -13.82
CA ASN A 226 10.23 -13.67 -14.54
C ASN A 226 9.94 -12.65 -15.64
N THR A 227 8.66 -12.41 -15.99
CA THR A 227 8.30 -11.47 -17.06
C THR A 227 8.15 -10.07 -16.50
N ASP A 228 8.99 -9.14 -16.93
CA ASP A 228 8.98 -7.75 -16.50
C ASP A 228 7.82 -6.98 -17.13
N ILE A 229 7.10 -6.19 -16.33
CA ILE A 229 6.08 -5.23 -16.79
C ILE A 229 6.64 -3.82 -16.83
N SER A 230 7.53 -3.45 -15.91
CA SER A 230 8.18 -2.13 -15.91
C SER A 230 9.69 -2.24 -15.91
N PHE A 231 10.34 -1.12 -16.22
CA PHE A 231 11.75 -0.93 -15.88
C PHE A 231 11.91 -0.81 -14.37
N THR A 232 13.14 -1.05 -13.89
CA THR A 232 13.52 -0.81 -12.49
C THR A 232 13.32 0.65 -12.13
N GLN A 233 12.70 0.89 -10.98
CA GLN A 233 12.33 2.21 -10.46
C GLN A 233 12.84 2.37 -9.03
N PHE A 234 12.96 3.63 -8.61
CA PHE A 234 13.24 3.95 -7.22
C PHE A 234 11.97 3.87 -6.38
N TYR A 235 12.10 3.20 -5.24
CA TYR A 235 11.07 3.13 -4.21
C TYR A 235 11.53 3.89 -2.98
N ALA A 236 10.68 4.76 -2.47
CA ALA A 236 10.95 5.65 -1.36
C ALA A 236 9.70 5.80 -0.47
N TRP A 237 9.88 6.31 0.73
CA TRP A 237 8.76 6.72 1.57
C TRP A 237 8.23 8.09 1.14
N GLY A 238 6.91 8.26 1.24
CA GLY A 238 6.26 9.52 0.93
C GLY A 238 6.00 10.33 2.19
N VAL A 239 6.48 11.58 2.23
CA VAL A 239 6.26 12.52 3.32
C VAL A 239 5.32 13.62 2.87
N ALA A 240 4.49 14.14 3.76
CA ALA A 240 3.58 15.24 3.47
C ALA A 240 4.31 16.48 2.95
N LYS A 241 3.73 17.17 1.98
CA LYS A 241 4.33 18.40 1.38
C LYS A 241 4.61 19.51 2.41
N HIS A 242 3.84 19.56 3.48
CA HIS A 242 3.99 20.55 4.55
C HIS A 242 4.99 20.12 5.64
N ALA A 243 5.66 18.96 5.49
CA ALA A 243 6.58 18.43 6.48
C ALA A 243 8.02 18.25 5.94
N PRO A 244 8.65 19.33 5.40
CA PRO A 244 10.00 19.24 4.86
C PRO A 244 11.06 18.97 5.93
N VAL A 245 10.86 19.40 7.18
CA VAL A 245 11.83 19.15 8.27
C VAL A 245 11.81 17.68 8.69
N LEU A 246 10.65 17.01 8.62
CA LEU A 246 10.56 15.56 8.80
C LEU A 246 11.35 14.84 7.70
N LEU A 247 11.20 15.26 6.44
CA LEU A 247 11.94 14.69 5.31
C LEU A 247 13.45 14.81 5.53
N ASP A 248 13.93 16.00 5.88
CA ASP A 248 15.35 16.24 6.13
C ASP A 248 15.89 15.38 7.29
N SER A 249 15.10 15.23 8.36
CA SER A 249 15.47 14.39 9.50
C SER A 249 15.53 12.90 9.12
N LEU A 250 14.58 12.42 8.32
CA LEU A 250 14.56 11.05 7.79
C LEU A 250 15.79 10.79 6.90
N ASN A 251 16.05 11.68 5.93
CA ASN A 251 17.17 11.54 4.99
C ASN A 251 18.52 11.57 5.70
N ALA A 252 18.71 12.51 6.62
CA ALA A 252 19.95 12.58 7.39
C ALA A 252 20.23 11.33 8.23
N TRP A 253 19.17 10.71 8.77
CA TRP A 253 19.28 9.45 9.48
C TRP A 253 19.52 8.27 8.53
N LEU A 254 18.77 8.18 7.42
CA LEU A 254 18.91 7.13 6.41
C LEU A 254 20.33 7.09 5.84
N ASP A 255 20.93 8.22 5.54
CA ASP A 255 22.30 8.33 5.00
C ASP A 255 23.37 7.70 5.91
N GLN A 256 23.09 7.65 7.20
CA GLN A 256 23.97 7.01 8.19
C GLN A 256 23.57 5.55 8.43
N TYR A 257 22.27 5.31 8.65
CA TYR A 257 21.75 4.00 9.03
C TYR A 257 21.92 2.96 7.92
N THR A 258 21.76 3.33 6.66
CA THR A 258 21.93 2.42 5.51
C THR A 258 23.37 1.89 5.36
N LYS A 259 24.35 2.51 6.00
CA LYS A 259 25.75 2.04 6.05
C LYS A 259 26.03 1.10 7.22
N SER A 260 25.09 0.97 8.16
CA SER A 260 25.25 0.19 9.39
C SER A 260 25.13 -1.32 9.14
N GLU A 261 25.66 -2.10 10.09
CA GLU A 261 25.50 -3.56 10.10
C GLU A 261 24.06 -3.97 10.36
N ASP A 262 23.31 -3.19 11.15
CA ASP A 262 21.91 -3.48 11.46
C ASP A 262 21.04 -3.31 10.24
N TYR A 263 21.27 -2.29 9.41
CA TYR A 263 20.59 -2.17 8.12
C TYR A 263 20.89 -3.35 7.19
N ARG A 264 22.16 -3.79 7.10
CA ARG A 264 22.52 -4.93 6.27
C ARG A 264 21.80 -6.21 6.70
N LYS A 265 21.68 -6.45 8.02
CA LYS A 265 20.91 -7.58 8.57
C LYS A 265 19.44 -7.45 8.22
N LEU A 266 18.87 -6.26 8.42
CA LEU A 266 17.48 -5.97 8.10
C LEU A 266 17.21 -6.20 6.60
N TYR A 267 18.01 -5.62 5.72
CA TYR A 267 17.89 -5.79 4.28
C TYR A 267 17.97 -7.26 3.87
N LYS A 268 18.96 -7.98 4.39
CA LYS A 268 19.13 -9.43 4.12
C LYS A 268 17.96 -10.28 4.60
N LYS A 269 17.28 -9.87 5.66
CA LYS A 269 16.10 -10.58 6.17
C LYS A 269 14.94 -10.61 5.18
N TYR A 270 14.75 -9.54 4.39
CA TYR A 270 13.59 -9.37 3.52
C TYR A 270 13.86 -9.54 2.03
N PHE A 271 15.12 -9.39 1.57
CA PHE A 271 15.46 -9.31 0.14
C PHE A 271 16.48 -10.37 -0.31
N HIS A 272 16.49 -11.54 0.36
CA HIS A 272 17.36 -12.68 -0.04
C HIS A 272 16.61 -13.99 -0.16
#